data_23d017d3b8e0916045446035d60ebb00
#
_entry.id   23d017d3b8e0916045446035d60ebb00
#
_cell.length_a   1.000
_cell.length_b   1.000
_cell.length_c   1.000
_cell.angle_alpha   90.00
_cell.angle_beta   90.00
_cell.angle_gamma   90.00
#
_symmetry.space_group_name_H-M   'P 1'
#
loop_
_entity.id
_entity.type
_entity.pdbx_description
1 polymer ?
#
loop_
_entity_poly.entity_id
_entity_poly.type
_entity_poly.pdbx_seq_one_letter_code
_entity_poly.pdbx_strand_id
1 'polypeptide(L)'
;PFWPINDTGLKVVSHYYNQNMKLHKGNLNAVVFGKKLEAKHKEAIVWDVEKGVPSECQDKAWQTCSCLGTWHYNRSAYEDNWYKSAETVIHMLIDIVSKNGNLLLSVPMKGNGTIDDKEEKILEDIAAWMEVNGEGIFDTRPWCIYGEGPSTETAIPLDGAGFNEGKNAPYTSAD
;
A
#
# COMPACT_ATOMS: atom_id res chain seq x y z
N PRO A 1 11.70 -0.27 6.98
CA PRO A 1 12.78 -1.00 7.60
C PRO A 1 12.32 -1.71 8.87
N PHE A 2 12.79 -2.93 9.08
CA PHE A 2 12.62 -3.68 10.33
C PHE A 2 13.56 -3.06 11.38
N TRP A 3 13.09 -2.06 12.02
CA TRP A 3 13.89 -1.25 12.85
C TRP A 3 13.33 -1.36 14.26
N PRO A 4 14.12 -1.76 15.21
CA PRO A 4 13.70 -1.58 16.59
C PRO A 4 13.59 -0.08 16.83
N ILE A 5 12.38 0.41 17.05
CA ILE A 5 12.18 1.79 17.45
C ILE A 5 12.55 1.87 18.94
N ASN A 6 13.86 1.95 19.15
CA ASN A 6 14.46 2.26 20.45
C ASN A 6 14.67 3.78 20.58
N ASP A 7 15.27 4.22 21.64
CA ASP A 7 15.55 5.65 21.89
C ASP A 7 16.28 6.34 20.73
N THR A 8 17.17 5.65 20.03
CA THR A 8 17.89 6.20 18.88
C THR A 8 16.94 6.41 17.71
N GLY A 9 16.10 5.43 17.41
CA GLY A 9 15.08 5.55 16.36
C GLY A 9 14.09 6.67 16.64
N LEU A 10 13.60 6.79 17.87
CA LEU A 10 12.72 7.88 18.28
C LEU A 10 13.38 9.26 18.14
N LYS A 11 14.66 9.39 18.51
CA LYS A 11 15.43 10.62 18.32
C LYS A 11 15.57 11.00 16.84
N VAL A 12 15.81 10.05 15.95
CA VAL A 12 15.89 10.28 14.50
C VAL A 12 14.56 10.75 13.96
N VAL A 13 13.45 10.07 14.29
CA VAL A 13 12.10 10.48 13.85
C VAL A 13 11.75 11.87 14.40
N SER A 14 12.00 12.12 15.68
CA SER A 14 11.76 13.42 16.31
C SER A 14 12.58 14.53 15.64
N HIS A 15 13.84 14.26 15.33
CA HIS A 15 14.69 15.22 14.61
C HIS A 15 14.12 15.54 13.23
N TYR A 16 13.71 14.53 12.47
CA TYR A 16 13.13 14.69 11.15
C TYR A 16 11.85 15.54 11.19
N TYR A 17 10.92 15.25 12.07
CA TYR A 17 9.68 16.01 12.23
C TYR A 17 9.95 17.45 12.68
N ASN A 18 10.83 17.65 13.67
CA ASN A 18 11.19 18.99 14.15
C ASN A 18 11.87 19.84 13.07
N GLN A 19 12.73 19.27 12.23
CA GLN A 19 13.31 20.00 11.11
C GLN A 19 12.26 20.34 10.06
N ASN A 20 11.36 19.40 9.75
CA ASN A 20 10.26 19.67 8.81
C ASN A 20 9.36 20.82 9.32
N MET A 21 8.96 20.81 10.58
CA MET A 21 8.15 21.88 11.18
C MET A 21 8.87 23.24 11.14
N LYS A 22 10.19 23.27 11.38
CA LYS A 22 10.96 24.51 11.26
C LYS A 22 10.93 25.09 9.83
N LEU A 23 11.07 24.22 8.82
CA LEU A 23 11.03 24.61 7.40
C LEU A 23 9.64 25.07 6.98
N HIS A 24 8.58 24.53 7.56
CA HIS A 24 7.18 24.77 7.19
C HIS A 24 6.40 25.64 8.19
N LYS A 25 7.09 26.54 8.91
CA LYS A 25 6.47 27.53 9.82
C LYS A 25 5.57 26.91 10.89
N GLY A 26 5.95 25.77 11.43
CA GLY A 26 5.23 25.05 12.45
C GLY A 26 4.27 23.96 11.94
N ASN A 27 4.05 23.87 10.63
CA ASN A 27 3.23 22.83 10.05
C ASN A 27 4.05 21.54 9.81
N LEU A 28 3.50 20.40 10.20
CA LEU A 28 4.11 19.10 9.92
C LEU A 28 3.66 18.61 8.54
N ASN A 29 4.56 18.70 7.54
CA ASN A 29 4.34 18.25 6.16
C ASN A 29 5.19 17.02 5.83
N ALA A 30 5.54 16.24 6.84
CA ALA A 30 6.36 15.04 6.70
C ALA A 30 5.70 13.86 7.39
N VAL A 31 5.97 12.66 6.89
CA VAL A 31 5.49 11.41 7.44
C VAL A 31 6.60 10.37 7.44
N VAL A 32 6.59 9.49 8.43
CA VAL A 32 7.48 8.33 8.52
C VAL A 32 6.62 7.07 8.52
N PHE A 33 6.97 6.13 7.68
CA PHE A 33 6.34 4.81 7.60
C PHE A 33 7.20 3.77 8.30
N GLY A 34 6.58 2.87 9.04
CA GLY A 34 7.30 1.82 9.74
C GLY A 34 6.55 0.49 9.76
N LYS A 35 7.31 -0.60 9.59
CA LYS A 35 6.81 -1.98 9.70
C LYS A 35 6.97 -2.49 11.12
N LYS A 36 6.13 -3.45 11.53
CA LYS A 36 6.17 -4.10 12.85
C LYS A 36 6.14 -3.10 14.01
N LEU A 37 5.27 -2.10 13.91
CA LEU A 37 5.12 -1.09 14.95
C LEU A 37 4.32 -1.65 16.15
N GLU A 38 4.79 -1.36 17.36
CA GLU A 38 3.96 -1.48 18.57
C GLU A 38 2.87 -0.40 18.55
N ALA A 39 1.77 -0.63 19.27
CA ALA A 39 0.64 0.30 19.30
C ALA A 39 1.05 1.75 19.62
N LYS A 40 1.94 1.95 20.60
CA LYS A 40 2.44 3.27 20.99
C LYS A 40 3.20 4.01 19.88
N HIS A 41 3.82 3.29 18.94
CA HIS A 41 4.56 3.89 17.83
C HIS A 41 3.63 4.38 16.71
N LYS A 42 2.45 3.77 16.58
CA LYS A 42 1.43 4.17 15.59
C LYS A 42 0.82 5.56 15.87
N GLU A 43 1.14 6.17 17.00
CA GLU A 43 0.76 7.55 17.30
C GLU A 43 1.56 8.60 16.50
N ALA A 44 2.78 8.26 16.10
CA ALA A 44 3.70 9.17 15.41
C ALA A 44 4.24 8.63 14.09
N ILE A 45 4.06 7.35 13.80
CA ILE A 45 4.59 6.65 12.64
C ILE A 45 3.44 5.91 11.96
N VAL A 46 3.27 6.12 10.66
CA VAL A 46 2.25 5.43 9.88
C VAL A 46 2.61 3.96 9.74
N TRP A 47 1.67 3.10 10.08
CA TRP A 47 1.85 1.66 9.95
C TRP A 47 1.96 1.26 8.48
N ASP A 48 3.04 0.56 8.13
CA ASP A 48 3.31 0.03 6.80
C ASP A 48 3.25 -1.51 6.84
N VAL A 49 2.25 -2.05 6.15
CA VAL A 49 2.00 -3.50 6.02
C VAL A 49 2.82 -4.05 4.86
N GLU A 50 3.41 -5.22 5.01
CA GLU A 50 4.13 -5.91 3.94
C GLU A 50 3.18 -6.81 3.16
N LYS A 51 2.91 -6.52 1.88
CA LYS A 51 2.12 -7.38 0.98
C LYS A 51 0.85 -7.93 1.63
N GLY A 52 -0.03 -7.05 2.07
CA GLY A 52 -1.27 -7.49 2.71
C GLY A 52 -2.20 -6.35 3.07
N VAL A 53 -3.40 -6.70 3.52
CA VAL A 53 -4.47 -5.79 3.89
C VAL A 53 -5.07 -6.25 5.21
N PRO A 54 -5.31 -5.34 6.19
CA PRO A 54 -6.07 -5.67 7.40
C PRO A 54 -7.46 -6.20 7.06
N SER A 55 -8.01 -7.07 7.91
CA SER A 55 -9.37 -7.59 7.74
C SER A 55 -10.45 -6.52 7.95
N GLU A 56 -10.12 -5.47 8.70
CA GLU A 56 -11.05 -4.43 9.12
C GLU A 56 -10.57 -3.04 8.73
N CYS A 57 -11.50 -2.08 8.65
CA CYS A 57 -11.18 -0.67 8.52
C CYS A 57 -10.33 -0.21 9.72
N GLN A 58 -9.29 0.57 9.46
CA GLN A 58 -8.38 1.07 10.50
C GLN A 58 -8.74 2.49 10.89
N ASP A 59 -8.72 2.79 12.18
CA ASP A 59 -8.99 4.12 12.71
C ASP A 59 -7.96 5.17 12.25
N LYS A 60 -6.71 4.73 12.06
CA LYS A 60 -5.61 5.56 11.59
C LYS A 60 -5.21 5.19 10.17
N ALA A 61 -4.80 6.19 9.39
CA ALA A 61 -4.23 5.95 8.08
C ALA A 61 -3.04 5.00 8.16
N TRP A 62 -2.95 4.11 7.22
CA TRP A 62 -1.89 3.10 7.09
C TRP A 62 -1.47 2.97 5.62
N GLN A 63 -0.42 2.23 5.37
CA GLN A 63 0.07 1.93 4.04
C GLN A 63 0.30 0.43 3.89
N THR A 64 0.15 -0.08 2.68
CA THR A 64 0.74 -1.36 2.28
C THR A 64 1.62 -1.18 1.08
N CYS A 65 2.67 -2.00 1.00
CA CYS A 65 3.51 -2.07 -0.19
C CYS A 65 3.30 -3.38 -0.92
N SER A 66 3.23 -3.31 -2.24
CA SER A 66 3.18 -4.46 -3.14
C SER A 66 3.99 -4.18 -4.40
N CYS A 67 4.11 -5.14 -5.29
CA CYS A 67 4.79 -4.99 -6.58
C CYS A 67 3.93 -5.58 -7.71
N LEU A 68 4.11 -5.08 -8.93
CA LEU A 68 3.43 -5.64 -10.10
C LEU A 68 3.82 -7.10 -10.32
N GLY A 69 5.11 -7.41 -10.29
CA GLY A 69 5.64 -8.76 -10.39
C GLY A 69 6.56 -9.09 -9.21
N THR A 70 7.80 -8.65 -9.28
CA THR A 70 8.83 -8.82 -8.24
C THR A 70 9.35 -7.47 -7.76
N TRP A 71 10.08 -7.42 -6.62
CA TRP A 71 10.61 -6.16 -6.08
C TRP A 71 11.69 -5.50 -6.94
N HIS A 72 12.40 -6.30 -7.71
CA HIS A 72 13.42 -5.86 -8.65
C HIS A 72 13.11 -6.44 -10.02
N TYR A 73 13.59 -5.81 -11.09
CA TYR A 73 13.40 -6.35 -12.44
C TYR A 73 13.89 -7.80 -12.53
N ASN A 74 13.04 -8.66 -13.03
CA ASN A 74 13.30 -10.08 -13.18
C ASN A 74 12.89 -10.53 -14.59
N ARG A 75 13.88 -10.97 -15.37
CA ARG A 75 13.67 -11.38 -16.74
C ARG A 75 12.71 -12.58 -16.87
N SER A 76 12.78 -13.54 -15.94
CA SER A 76 11.83 -14.66 -15.94
C SER A 76 10.40 -14.20 -15.65
N ALA A 77 10.22 -13.21 -14.77
CA ALA A 77 8.90 -12.63 -14.53
C ALA A 77 8.32 -11.98 -15.79
N TYR A 78 9.17 -11.34 -16.59
CA TYR A 78 8.79 -10.80 -17.90
C TYR A 78 8.46 -11.92 -18.90
N GLU A 79 9.33 -12.90 -19.06
CA GLU A 79 9.17 -14.00 -20.04
C GLU A 79 7.92 -14.85 -19.73
N ASP A 80 7.71 -15.20 -18.47
CA ASP A 80 6.60 -16.05 -17.99
C ASP A 80 5.34 -15.27 -17.58
N ASN A 81 5.36 -13.95 -17.72
CA ASN A 81 4.24 -13.06 -17.41
C ASN A 81 3.71 -13.19 -15.97
N TRP A 82 4.59 -13.05 -14.98
CA TRP A 82 4.22 -13.12 -13.55
C TRP A 82 3.67 -11.79 -12.99
N TYR A 83 3.18 -10.91 -13.84
CA TYR A 83 2.63 -9.64 -13.41
C TYR A 83 1.18 -9.78 -12.95
N LYS A 84 0.81 -8.96 -11.96
CA LYS A 84 -0.60 -8.72 -11.63
C LYS A 84 -1.26 -8.01 -12.81
N SER A 85 -2.50 -8.36 -13.10
CA SER A 85 -3.30 -7.58 -14.05
C SER A 85 -3.65 -6.21 -13.49
N ALA A 86 -3.99 -5.25 -14.36
CA ALA A 86 -4.51 -3.95 -13.94
C ALA A 86 -5.75 -4.11 -13.06
N GLU A 87 -6.67 -5.02 -13.42
CA GLU A 87 -7.85 -5.35 -12.64
C GLU A 87 -7.49 -5.80 -11.20
N THR A 88 -6.53 -6.70 -11.04
CA THR A 88 -6.06 -7.14 -9.73
C THR A 88 -5.54 -5.98 -8.89
N VAL A 89 -4.76 -5.09 -9.50
CA VAL A 89 -4.21 -3.92 -8.80
C VAL A 89 -5.30 -2.93 -8.41
N ILE A 90 -6.29 -2.71 -9.29
CA ILE A 90 -7.44 -1.84 -9.02
C ILE A 90 -8.27 -2.38 -7.86
N HIS A 91 -8.59 -3.68 -7.85
CA HIS A 91 -9.32 -4.32 -6.75
C HIS A 91 -8.54 -4.17 -5.43
N MET A 92 -7.23 -4.42 -5.45
CA MET A 92 -6.38 -4.19 -4.27
C MET A 92 -6.45 -2.73 -3.79
N LEU A 93 -6.37 -1.77 -4.71
CA LEU A 93 -6.43 -0.35 -4.39
C LEU A 93 -7.76 0.03 -3.74
N ILE A 94 -8.89 -0.44 -4.30
CA ILE A 94 -10.22 -0.19 -3.76
C ILE A 94 -10.35 -0.75 -2.34
N ASP A 95 -9.95 -2.00 -2.12
CA ASP A 95 -9.99 -2.64 -0.80
C ASP A 95 -9.11 -1.91 0.22
N ILE A 96 -7.90 -1.50 -0.18
CA ILE A 96 -6.98 -0.75 0.68
C ILE A 96 -7.57 0.61 1.07
N VAL A 97 -8.08 1.36 0.10
CA VAL A 97 -8.64 2.71 0.33
C VAL A 97 -9.91 2.65 1.17
N SER A 98 -10.79 1.67 0.91
CA SER A 98 -12.01 1.47 1.70
C SER A 98 -11.74 1.19 3.18
N LYS A 99 -10.56 0.68 3.51
CA LYS A 99 -10.09 0.39 4.88
C LYS A 99 -9.16 1.45 5.46
N ASN A 100 -9.18 2.67 4.93
CA ASN A 100 -8.35 3.82 5.35
C ASN A 100 -6.86 3.67 5.03
N GLY A 101 -6.52 2.93 3.99
CA GLY A 101 -5.15 2.63 3.60
C GLY A 101 -4.68 3.37 2.35
N ASN A 102 -3.38 3.28 2.10
CA ASN A 102 -2.71 3.76 0.88
C ASN A 102 -1.89 2.62 0.28
N LEU A 103 -1.91 2.50 -1.05
CA LEU A 103 -1.10 1.54 -1.78
C LEU A 103 0.20 2.18 -2.24
N LEU A 104 1.33 1.58 -1.87
CA LEU A 104 2.64 1.81 -2.47
C LEU A 104 2.93 0.68 -3.46
N LEU A 105 2.75 0.94 -4.75
CA LEU A 105 2.98 -0.04 -5.81
C LEU A 105 4.40 0.09 -6.36
N SER A 106 5.19 -0.97 -6.24
CA SER A 106 6.52 -1.04 -6.85
C SER A 106 6.42 -1.47 -8.32
N VAL A 107 7.02 -0.67 -9.18
CA VAL A 107 7.21 -0.94 -10.61
C VAL A 107 8.71 -1.05 -10.85
N PRO A 108 9.26 -2.27 -11.03
CA PRO A 108 10.70 -2.46 -11.17
C PRO A 108 11.21 -1.89 -12.51
N MET A 109 12.38 -1.26 -12.45
CA MET A 109 13.04 -0.74 -13.64
C MET A 109 14.14 -1.68 -14.13
N LYS A 110 14.27 -1.80 -15.45
CA LYS A 110 15.41 -2.41 -16.12
C LYS A 110 16.71 -1.65 -15.82
N GLY A 111 17.85 -2.30 -16.00
CA GLY A 111 19.16 -1.68 -15.75
C GLY A 111 19.49 -0.42 -16.56
N ASN A 112 18.72 -0.15 -17.62
CA ASN A 112 18.85 1.07 -18.42
C ASN A 112 17.92 2.22 -17.96
N GLY A 113 17.18 2.02 -16.84
CA GLY A 113 16.30 3.03 -16.27
C GLY A 113 14.90 3.10 -16.90
N THR A 114 14.53 2.15 -17.78
CA THR A 114 13.17 2.07 -18.34
C THR A 114 12.37 0.95 -17.68
N ILE A 115 11.06 1.03 -17.68
CA ILE A 115 10.17 -0.10 -17.38
C ILE A 115 10.02 -0.99 -18.63
N ASP A 116 9.46 -2.18 -18.47
CA ASP A 116 9.16 -3.01 -19.64
C ASP A 116 7.77 -2.70 -20.22
N ASP A 117 7.53 -3.16 -21.43
CA ASP A 117 6.31 -2.92 -22.18
C ASP A 117 5.06 -3.54 -21.53
N LYS A 118 5.21 -4.65 -20.80
CA LYS A 118 4.10 -5.28 -20.09
C LYS A 118 3.70 -4.49 -18.84
N GLU A 119 4.69 -4.02 -18.07
CA GLU A 119 4.45 -3.14 -16.91
C GLU A 119 3.87 -1.80 -17.39
N GLU A 120 4.40 -1.23 -18.48
CA GLU A 120 3.88 0.01 -19.08
C GLU A 120 2.41 -0.14 -19.44
N LYS A 121 2.04 -1.23 -20.13
CA LYS A 121 0.64 -1.51 -20.49
C LYS A 121 -0.27 -1.63 -19.27
N ILE A 122 0.16 -2.29 -18.19
CA ILE A 122 -0.61 -2.39 -16.96
C ILE A 122 -0.85 -1.02 -16.34
N LEU A 123 0.20 -0.16 -16.32
CA LEU A 123 0.06 1.20 -15.80
C LEU A 123 -0.86 2.07 -16.65
N GLU A 124 -0.83 1.94 -17.97
CA GLU A 124 -1.77 2.62 -18.87
C GLU A 124 -3.22 2.22 -18.59
N ASP A 125 -3.47 0.92 -18.38
CA ASP A 125 -4.81 0.43 -18.08
C ASP A 125 -5.31 0.92 -16.71
N ILE A 126 -4.43 0.97 -15.70
CA ILE A 126 -4.75 1.57 -14.40
C ILE A 126 -5.02 3.07 -14.56
N ALA A 127 -4.21 3.79 -15.34
CA ALA A 127 -4.38 5.22 -15.56
C ALA A 127 -5.73 5.51 -16.27
N ALA A 128 -6.09 4.74 -17.28
CA ALA A 128 -7.38 4.89 -17.99
C ALA A 128 -8.57 4.65 -17.03
N TRP A 129 -8.47 3.67 -16.13
CA TRP A 129 -9.50 3.46 -15.10
C TRP A 129 -9.57 4.63 -14.12
N MET A 130 -8.40 5.16 -13.69
CA MET A 130 -8.32 6.29 -12.76
C MET A 130 -8.85 7.60 -13.34
N GLU A 131 -8.75 7.83 -14.65
CA GLU A 131 -9.36 9.00 -15.31
C GLU A 131 -10.87 9.08 -15.07
N VAL A 132 -11.54 7.94 -15.00
CA VAL A 132 -13.00 7.87 -14.80
C VAL A 132 -13.37 7.78 -13.33
N ASN A 133 -12.61 7.03 -12.54
CA ASN A 133 -12.99 6.60 -11.20
C ASN A 133 -12.16 7.24 -10.08
N GLY A 134 -11.19 8.09 -10.41
CA GLY A 134 -10.24 8.65 -9.45
C GLY A 134 -10.88 9.47 -8.32
N GLU A 135 -12.06 10.06 -8.56
CA GLU A 135 -12.81 10.78 -7.51
C GLU A 135 -13.26 9.87 -6.35
N GLY A 136 -13.46 8.57 -6.62
CA GLY A 136 -13.77 7.57 -5.60
C GLY A 136 -12.54 7.10 -4.80
N ILE A 137 -11.33 7.46 -5.25
CA ILE A 137 -10.06 7.07 -4.63
C ILE A 137 -9.40 8.25 -3.90
N PHE A 138 -9.23 9.40 -4.59
CA PHE A 138 -8.50 10.54 -4.06
C PHE A 138 -9.36 11.38 -3.14
N ASP A 139 -8.73 11.91 -2.06
CA ASP A 139 -9.36 12.78 -1.06
C ASP A 139 -10.60 12.18 -0.38
N THR A 140 -10.78 10.88 -0.44
CA THR A 140 -11.88 10.16 0.19
C THR A 140 -11.59 9.81 1.66
N ARG A 141 -12.63 9.39 2.36
CA ARG A 141 -12.56 8.81 3.69
C ARG A 141 -13.36 7.52 3.71
N PRO A 142 -12.94 6.52 4.49
CA PRO A 142 -13.67 5.25 4.55
C PRO A 142 -15.09 5.47 5.06
N TRP A 143 -16.02 4.72 4.51
CA TRP A 143 -17.39 4.64 5.00
C TRP A 143 -17.47 3.68 6.21
N CYS A 144 -18.55 3.67 6.92
CA CYS A 144 -18.74 2.76 8.07
C CYS A 144 -18.82 1.28 7.65
N ILE A 145 -19.12 1.00 6.39
CA ILE A 145 -19.10 -0.33 5.78
C ILE A 145 -18.02 -0.28 4.68
N TYR A 146 -16.92 -1.01 4.86
CA TYR A 146 -15.80 -1.01 3.92
C TYR A 146 -16.00 -1.95 2.72
N GLY A 147 -16.95 -2.88 2.81
CA GLY A 147 -17.26 -3.83 1.77
C GLY A 147 -18.43 -4.73 2.15
N GLU A 148 -19.05 -5.31 1.16
CA GLU A 148 -20.13 -6.29 1.26
C GLU A 148 -19.82 -7.43 0.29
N GLY A 149 -20.49 -8.58 0.46
CA GLY A 149 -20.32 -9.74 -0.40
C GLY A 149 -19.44 -10.84 0.19
N PRO A 150 -19.32 -11.98 -0.51
CA PRO A 150 -18.69 -13.18 0.02
C PRO A 150 -17.19 -13.03 0.30
N SER A 151 -16.50 -12.14 -0.41
CA SER A 151 -15.06 -11.91 -0.19
C SER A 151 -14.76 -11.27 1.17
N THR A 152 -15.70 -10.51 1.74
CA THR A 152 -15.52 -9.89 3.06
C THR A 152 -15.60 -10.91 4.19
N GLU A 153 -16.37 -11.97 4.00
CA GLU A 153 -16.56 -13.02 4.99
C GLU A 153 -15.38 -14.00 5.08
N THR A 154 -14.60 -14.08 4.00
CA THR A 154 -13.49 -15.04 3.87
C THR A 154 -12.11 -14.41 4.01
N ALA A 155 -12.04 -13.15 4.41
CA ALA A 155 -10.78 -12.42 4.55
C ALA A 155 -9.82 -13.11 5.53
N ILE A 156 -8.60 -13.40 5.08
CA ILE A 156 -7.56 -14.03 5.89
C ILE A 156 -6.83 -12.94 6.67
N PRO A 157 -6.73 -13.03 8.00
CA PRO A 157 -6.00 -12.05 8.80
C PRO A 157 -4.52 -11.92 8.37
N LEU A 158 -3.95 -10.76 8.66
CA LEU A 158 -2.52 -10.54 8.49
C LEU A 158 -1.72 -11.50 9.38
N ASP A 159 -0.64 -12.04 8.82
CA ASP A 159 0.36 -12.79 9.57
C ASP A 159 1.47 -11.81 10.04
N GLY A 160 1.50 -11.49 11.32
CA GLY A 160 2.49 -10.59 11.90
C GLY A 160 2.49 -9.20 11.26
N ALA A 161 3.46 -8.95 10.37
CA ALA A 161 3.63 -7.64 9.71
C ALA A 161 2.87 -7.49 8.39
N GLY A 162 2.19 -8.56 7.93
CA GLY A 162 1.54 -8.56 6.62
C GLY A 162 1.44 -9.95 6.01
N PHE A 163 1.73 -10.06 4.72
CA PHE A 163 1.84 -11.31 3.95
C PHE A 163 0.54 -12.10 3.74
N ASN A 164 -0.61 -11.44 3.70
CA ASN A 164 -1.85 -12.10 3.27
C ASN A 164 -2.22 -11.80 1.80
N GLU A 165 -1.39 -11.07 1.07
CA GLU A 165 -1.58 -10.83 -0.36
C GLU A 165 -1.63 -12.15 -1.14
N GLY A 166 -2.65 -12.30 -1.99
CA GLY A 166 -2.88 -13.52 -2.77
C GLY A 166 -3.41 -14.71 -1.98
N LYS A 167 -3.62 -14.58 -0.67
CA LYS A 167 -4.24 -15.62 0.16
C LYS A 167 -5.74 -15.43 0.32
N ASN A 168 -6.22 -14.22 0.17
CA ASN A 168 -7.64 -13.92 0.17
C ASN A 168 -8.26 -14.37 -1.14
N ALA A 169 -9.54 -14.74 -1.11
CA ALA A 169 -10.27 -15.04 -2.32
C ALA A 169 -10.17 -13.85 -3.29
N PRO A 170 -9.95 -14.09 -4.59
CA PRO A 170 -10.02 -13.02 -5.56
C PRO A 170 -11.44 -12.42 -5.52
N TYR A 171 -11.53 -11.12 -5.73
CA TYR A 171 -12.81 -10.46 -5.93
C TYR A 171 -13.54 -11.13 -7.07
N THR A 172 -14.80 -11.46 -6.87
CA THR A 172 -15.62 -12.17 -7.84
C THR A 172 -16.64 -11.20 -8.44
N SER A 173 -17.22 -11.59 -9.56
CA SER A 173 -18.31 -10.82 -10.18
C SER A 173 -19.60 -10.80 -9.33
N ALA A 174 -19.59 -11.46 -8.17
CA ALA A 174 -20.69 -11.47 -7.20
C ALA A 174 -20.47 -10.45 -6.06
N ASP A 175 -19.30 -9.80 -6.00
CA ASP A 175 -18.97 -8.77 -5.00
C ASP A 175 -19.37 -7.33 -5.51
#